data_454f47e14a9569c2a806bee48b5bc6cb
#
_entry.id   454f47e14a9569c2a806bee48b5bc6cb
#
_cell.length_a   1.000
_cell.length_b   1.000
_cell.length_c   1.000
_cell.angle_alpha   90.00
_cell.angle_beta   90.00
_cell.angle_gamma   90.00
#
_symmetry.space_group_name_H-M   'P 1'
#
loop_
_entity.id
_entity.type
_entity.pdbx_description
1 polymer ?
#
loop_
_entity_poly.entity_id
_entity_poly.type
_entity_poly.pdbx_seq_one_letter_code
_entity_poly.pdbx_strand_id
1 'polypeptide(L)'
;LIDTGLRRSELGKLKPKDVEGTVIEVWDGKGNIDRTVPMTSRVREIMARRVQAQERVGNLFPVNIDTLSRNWDKVRFHLGYDDLVLHCFRHTTASRLVQRGVGLKTVKEWMGHKVITTTLRYAHLSSKNLADAVAVLEQ
;
A
#
# COMPACT_ATOMS: atom_id res chain seq x y z
N LEU A 1 4.18 -3.97 -3.07
CA LEU A 1 3.09 -3.99 -2.07
C LEU A 1 3.49 -3.29 -0.76
N ILE A 2 4.67 -3.60 -0.20
CA ILE A 2 5.08 -3.12 1.13
C ILE A 2 5.28 -1.60 1.23
N ASP A 3 5.60 -0.92 0.14
CA ASP A 3 5.81 0.54 0.13
C ASP A 3 4.58 1.32 -0.34
N THR A 4 3.61 0.64 -0.93
CA THR A 4 2.40 1.27 -1.48
C THR A 4 1.15 0.97 -0.69
N GLY A 5 1.11 -0.15 0.01
CA GLY A 5 -0.08 -0.64 0.69
C GLY A 5 -1.22 -1.05 -0.25
N LEU A 6 -0.96 -1.23 -1.54
CA LEU A 6 -1.95 -1.71 -2.50
C LEU A 6 -2.50 -3.08 -2.10
N ARG A 7 -3.78 -3.30 -2.36
CA ARG A 7 -4.36 -4.64 -2.28
C ARG A 7 -3.78 -5.49 -3.42
N ARG A 8 -3.66 -6.81 -3.21
CA ARG A 8 -3.16 -7.72 -4.27
C ARG A 8 -3.98 -7.61 -5.56
N SER A 9 -5.30 -7.46 -5.44
CA SER A 9 -6.21 -7.30 -6.58
C SER A 9 -6.04 -5.97 -7.32
N GLU A 10 -5.70 -4.89 -6.60
CA GLU A 10 -5.38 -3.59 -7.18
C GLU A 10 -4.08 -3.68 -7.98
N LEU A 11 -3.04 -4.31 -7.41
CA LEU A 11 -1.78 -4.54 -8.12
C LEU A 11 -1.98 -5.31 -9.43
N GLY A 12 -2.79 -6.37 -9.42
CA GLY A 12 -3.03 -7.18 -10.63
C GLY A 12 -3.83 -6.47 -11.71
N LYS A 13 -4.53 -5.39 -11.37
CA LYS A 13 -5.31 -4.60 -12.31
C LYS A 13 -4.59 -3.32 -12.78
N LEU A 14 -3.44 -3.00 -12.19
CA LEU A 14 -2.70 -1.76 -12.46
C LEU A 14 -2.24 -1.72 -13.92
N LYS A 15 -2.54 -0.61 -14.59
CA LYS A 15 -2.19 -0.36 -15.99
C LYS A 15 -1.13 0.75 -16.10
N PRO A 16 -0.42 0.87 -17.23
CA PRO A 16 0.53 1.97 -17.45
C PRO A 16 -0.07 3.36 -17.24
N LYS A 17 -1.32 3.56 -17.65
CA LYS A 17 -2.04 4.84 -17.51
C LYS A 17 -2.32 5.24 -16.06
N ASP A 18 -2.31 4.28 -15.13
CA ASP A 18 -2.59 4.51 -13.71
C ASP A 18 -1.35 5.00 -12.95
N VAL A 19 -0.21 5.11 -13.64
CA VAL A 19 1.06 5.62 -13.07
C VAL A 19 1.32 6.98 -13.66
N GLU A 20 1.11 8.03 -12.86
CA GLU A 20 1.28 9.41 -13.30
C GLU A 20 2.27 10.15 -12.40
N GLY A 21 3.37 10.63 -12.99
CA GLY A 21 4.39 11.38 -12.26
C GLY A 21 4.93 10.63 -11.04
N THR A 22 4.51 11.05 -9.86
CA THR A 22 4.96 10.50 -8.57
C THR A 22 3.89 9.71 -7.83
N VAL A 23 2.75 9.45 -8.46
CA VAL A 23 1.60 8.78 -7.84
C VAL A 23 1.10 7.59 -8.64
N ILE A 24 0.42 6.69 -7.97
CA ILE A 24 -0.37 5.61 -8.53
C ILE A 24 -1.85 5.93 -8.29
N GLU A 25 -2.63 5.99 -9.35
CA GLU A 25 -4.08 6.08 -9.26
C GLU A 25 -4.69 4.71 -9.04
N VAL A 26 -5.48 4.58 -7.98
CA VAL A 26 -6.23 3.36 -7.69
C VAL A 26 -7.68 3.61 -8.01
N TRP A 27 -8.24 2.79 -8.90
CA TRP A 27 -9.60 2.95 -9.38
C TRP A 27 -10.57 2.06 -8.60
N ASP A 28 -11.76 2.59 -8.33
CA ASP A 28 -12.86 1.77 -7.85
C ASP A 28 -13.40 0.88 -9.00
N GLY A 29 -14.23 -0.10 -8.68
CA GLY A 29 -14.81 -0.97 -9.69
C GLY A 29 -15.84 -0.28 -10.62
N LYS A 30 -16.13 1.01 -10.40
CA LYS A 30 -17.10 1.82 -11.17
C LYS A 30 -16.43 2.83 -12.10
N GLY A 31 -15.10 2.84 -12.17
CA GLY A 31 -14.35 3.71 -13.08
C GLY A 31 -13.98 5.08 -12.52
N ASN A 32 -14.16 5.31 -11.22
CA ASN A 32 -13.69 6.53 -10.55
C ASN A 32 -12.36 6.28 -9.85
N ILE A 33 -11.55 7.32 -9.68
CA ILE A 33 -10.36 7.27 -8.83
C ILE A 33 -10.81 7.12 -7.38
N ASP A 34 -10.49 5.96 -6.75
CA ASP A 34 -10.76 5.70 -5.33
C ASP A 34 -9.78 6.48 -4.44
N ARG A 35 -8.51 6.48 -4.83
CA ARG A 35 -7.45 7.23 -4.18
C ARG A 35 -6.18 7.30 -5.02
N THR A 36 -5.28 8.21 -4.67
CA THR A 36 -3.92 8.27 -5.18
C THR A 36 -2.94 7.80 -4.11
N VAL A 37 -1.94 7.02 -4.51
CA VAL A 37 -0.89 6.51 -3.63
C VAL A 37 0.44 7.08 -4.08
N PRO A 38 1.09 7.95 -3.27
CA PRO A 38 2.42 8.47 -3.58
C PRO A 38 3.46 7.35 -3.64
N MET A 39 4.40 7.48 -4.57
CA MET A 39 5.45 6.49 -4.79
C MET A 39 6.75 6.88 -4.08
N THR A 40 7.34 5.93 -3.35
CA THR A 40 8.75 6.04 -2.92
C THR A 40 9.67 6.00 -4.13
N SER A 41 10.93 6.42 -3.97
CA SER A 41 11.94 6.37 -5.03
C SER A 41 12.06 4.95 -5.62
N ARG A 42 12.12 3.94 -4.76
CA ARG A 42 12.17 2.53 -5.18
C ARG A 42 10.94 2.12 -6.01
N VAL A 43 9.76 2.55 -5.61
CA VAL A 43 8.52 2.24 -6.36
C VAL A 43 8.54 2.95 -7.71
N ARG A 44 8.97 4.20 -7.78
CA ARG A 44 9.08 4.94 -9.06
C ARG A 44 10.00 4.23 -10.04
N GLU A 45 11.18 3.79 -9.59
CA GLU A 45 12.11 3.04 -10.44
C GLU A 45 11.51 1.73 -10.98
N ILE A 46 10.81 0.99 -10.12
CA ILE A 46 10.12 -0.25 -10.53
C ILE A 46 9.04 0.06 -11.56
N MET A 47 8.21 1.08 -11.31
CA MET A 47 7.12 1.46 -12.21
C MET A 47 7.66 1.98 -13.54
N ALA A 48 8.68 2.82 -13.54
CA ALA A 48 9.32 3.32 -14.77
C ALA A 48 9.80 2.17 -15.64
N ARG A 49 10.53 1.20 -15.07
CA ARG A 49 11.00 0.00 -15.81
C ARG A 49 9.83 -0.82 -16.36
N ARG A 50 8.74 -0.96 -15.60
CA ARG A 50 7.56 -1.72 -16.03
C ARG A 50 6.79 -1.01 -17.14
N VAL A 51 6.60 0.31 -17.03
CA VAL A 51 5.94 1.12 -18.06
C VAL A 51 6.74 1.09 -19.38
N GLN A 52 8.08 1.16 -19.30
CA GLN A 52 8.94 1.08 -20.49
C GLN A 52 8.94 -0.31 -21.14
N ALA A 53 8.88 -1.37 -20.34
CA ALA A 53 8.93 -2.75 -20.83
C ALA A 53 7.59 -3.24 -21.43
N GLN A 54 6.52 -2.49 -21.22
CA GLN A 54 5.19 -2.90 -21.64
C GLN A 54 4.69 -2.01 -22.79
N GLU A 55 4.25 -2.63 -23.87
CA GLU A 55 3.39 -1.95 -24.85
C GLU A 55 2.19 -1.39 -24.09
N ARG A 56 1.73 -0.19 -24.43
CA ARG A 56 0.74 0.62 -23.70
C ARG A 56 -0.61 -0.07 -23.41
N VAL A 57 -0.72 -1.35 -23.70
CA VAL A 57 -1.93 -2.18 -23.59
C VAL A 57 -1.68 -3.32 -22.61
N GLY A 58 -2.57 -3.45 -21.62
CA GLY A 58 -2.52 -4.53 -20.62
C GLY A 58 -2.15 -4.08 -19.21
N ASN A 59 -2.03 -5.04 -18.32
CA ASN A 59 -1.69 -4.78 -16.92
C ASN A 59 -0.16 -4.69 -16.73
N LEU A 60 0.31 -3.75 -15.91
CA LEU A 60 1.74 -3.59 -15.60
C LEU A 60 2.39 -4.84 -14.98
N PHE A 61 1.58 -5.62 -14.29
CA PHE A 61 1.98 -6.89 -13.70
C PHE A 61 1.07 -7.99 -14.25
N PRO A 62 1.41 -8.59 -15.40
CA PRO A 62 0.60 -9.62 -16.04
C PRO A 62 0.72 -10.96 -15.29
N VAL A 63 0.50 -10.93 -13.99
CA VAL A 63 0.55 -12.09 -13.10
C VAL A 63 -0.85 -12.41 -12.62
N ASN A 64 -1.26 -13.66 -12.81
CA ASN A 64 -2.49 -14.12 -12.18
C ASN A 64 -2.33 -14.03 -10.65
N ILE A 65 -3.31 -13.37 -10.01
CA ILE A 65 -3.29 -13.09 -8.57
C ILE A 65 -3.25 -14.36 -7.72
N ASP A 66 -3.91 -15.41 -8.17
CA ASP A 66 -3.90 -16.70 -7.46
C ASP A 66 -2.54 -17.40 -7.60
N THR A 67 -1.90 -17.25 -8.76
CA THR A 67 -0.53 -17.74 -8.98
C THR A 67 0.45 -16.98 -8.09
N LEU A 68 0.31 -15.65 -7.98
CA LEU A 68 1.13 -14.86 -7.07
C LEU A 68 0.96 -15.32 -5.61
N SER A 69 -0.28 -15.56 -5.18
CA SER A 69 -0.55 -16.03 -3.82
C SER A 69 0.05 -17.41 -3.56
N ARG A 70 -0.14 -18.36 -4.48
CA ARG A 70 0.44 -19.70 -4.38
C ARG A 70 1.97 -19.70 -4.36
N ASN A 71 2.59 -18.86 -5.18
CA ASN A 71 4.07 -18.75 -5.18
C ASN A 71 4.57 -18.11 -3.87
N TRP A 72 3.86 -17.12 -3.34
CA TRP A 72 4.16 -16.56 -2.03
C TRP A 72 4.02 -17.61 -0.92
N ASP A 73 2.96 -18.40 -0.93
CA ASP A 73 2.75 -19.48 0.03
C ASP A 73 3.92 -20.50 0.03
N LYS A 74 4.40 -20.90 -1.16
CA LYS A 74 5.58 -21.77 -1.26
C LYS A 74 6.81 -21.14 -0.60
N VAL A 75 7.06 -19.85 -0.86
CA VAL A 75 8.22 -19.15 -0.29
C VAL A 75 8.11 -19.03 1.23
N ARG A 76 6.96 -18.57 1.74
CA ARG A 76 6.78 -18.37 3.18
C ARG A 76 6.86 -19.68 3.97
N PHE A 77 6.27 -20.76 3.46
CA PHE A 77 6.37 -22.09 4.09
C PHE A 77 7.80 -22.61 4.07
N HIS A 78 8.51 -22.47 2.95
CA HIS A 78 9.94 -22.86 2.86
C HIS A 78 10.81 -22.12 3.89
N LEU A 79 10.46 -20.85 4.20
CA LEU A 79 11.19 -20.02 5.16
C LEU A 79 10.64 -20.12 6.60
N GLY A 80 9.63 -20.96 6.85
CA GLY A 80 9.03 -21.14 8.19
C GLY A 80 8.17 -19.96 8.66
N TYR A 81 7.63 -19.15 7.73
CA TYR A 81 6.75 -18.00 8.05
C TYR A 81 5.30 -18.31 7.72
N ASP A 82 4.70 -19.26 8.42
CA ASP A 82 3.37 -19.78 8.11
C ASP A 82 2.23 -18.73 8.16
N ASP A 83 2.39 -17.71 8.98
CA ASP A 83 1.38 -16.64 9.17
C ASP A 83 1.57 -15.44 8.23
N LEU A 84 2.67 -15.38 7.47
CA LEU A 84 3.03 -14.23 6.65
C LEU A 84 2.33 -14.25 5.29
N VAL A 85 1.04 -13.94 5.26
CA VAL A 85 0.26 -13.84 4.02
C VAL A 85 0.54 -12.53 3.27
N LEU A 86 0.25 -12.47 1.96
CA LEU A 86 0.46 -11.26 1.12
C LEU A 86 -0.19 -10.00 1.71
N HIS A 87 -1.29 -10.14 2.43
CA HIS A 87 -1.95 -9.01 3.06
C HIS A 87 -1.13 -8.38 4.21
N CYS A 88 -0.20 -9.13 4.79
CA CYS A 88 0.73 -8.62 5.81
C CYS A 88 1.60 -7.48 5.29
N PHE A 89 1.96 -7.45 4.00
CA PHE A 89 2.69 -6.32 3.42
C PHE A 89 1.89 -5.01 3.52
N ARG A 90 0.59 -5.08 3.31
CA ARG A 90 -0.30 -3.92 3.46
C ARG A 90 -0.42 -3.50 4.93
N HIS A 91 -0.54 -4.45 5.86
CA HIS A 91 -0.49 -4.16 7.29
C HIS A 91 0.83 -3.49 7.68
N THR A 92 1.95 -3.97 7.16
CA THR A 92 3.27 -3.38 7.40
C THR A 92 3.34 -1.93 6.92
N THR A 93 2.76 -1.61 5.75
CA THR A 93 2.69 -0.22 5.27
C THR A 93 1.95 0.66 6.27
N ALA A 94 0.74 0.27 6.68
CA ALA A 94 -0.07 1.04 7.63
C ALA A 94 0.64 1.20 8.97
N SER A 95 1.22 0.13 9.51
CA SER A 95 1.97 0.15 10.77
C SER A 95 3.16 1.11 10.70
N ARG A 96 3.95 1.05 9.62
CA ARG A 96 5.12 1.94 9.42
C ARG A 96 4.73 3.41 9.34
N LEU A 97 3.61 3.73 8.68
CA LEU A 97 3.11 5.09 8.60
C LEU A 97 2.74 5.62 9.99
N VAL A 98 1.97 4.84 10.75
CA VAL A 98 1.56 5.23 12.11
C VAL A 98 2.75 5.36 13.06
N GLN A 99 3.68 4.40 13.06
CA GLN A 99 4.90 4.43 13.87
C GLN A 99 5.79 5.65 13.58
N ARG A 100 5.74 6.18 12.34
CA ARG A 100 6.43 7.42 11.95
C ARG A 100 5.61 8.69 12.17
N GLY A 101 4.51 8.60 12.90
CA GLY A 101 3.71 9.76 13.30
C GLY A 101 2.72 10.27 12.24
N VAL A 102 2.49 9.50 11.15
CA VAL A 102 1.44 9.86 10.19
C VAL A 102 0.08 9.69 10.84
N GLY A 103 -0.76 10.74 10.79
CA GLY A 103 -2.08 10.73 11.41
C GLY A 103 -3.01 9.66 10.83
N LEU A 104 -3.84 9.07 11.68
CA LEU A 104 -4.73 7.97 11.30
C LEU A 104 -5.68 8.31 10.14
N LYS A 105 -6.09 9.57 10.02
CA LYS A 105 -6.91 10.04 8.88
C LYS A 105 -6.16 9.87 7.57
N THR A 106 -4.92 10.34 7.49
CA THR A 106 -4.05 10.19 6.31
C THR A 106 -3.77 8.73 6.00
N VAL A 107 -3.52 7.90 7.03
CA VAL A 107 -3.35 6.45 6.85
C VAL A 107 -4.62 5.80 6.30
N LYS A 108 -5.81 6.21 6.78
CA LYS A 108 -7.09 5.75 6.25
C LYS A 108 -7.22 6.05 4.75
N GLU A 109 -6.92 7.29 4.35
CA GLU A 109 -6.98 7.75 2.96
C GLU A 109 -5.98 6.99 2.09
N TRP A 110 -4.71 6.90 2.52
CA TRP A 110 -3.67 6.12 1.84
C TRP A 110 -4.08 4.68 1.59
N MET A 111 -4.62 4.04 2.61
CA MET A 111 -5.03 2.63 2.55
C MET A 111 -6.36 2.43 1.81
N GLY A 112 -7.15 3.47 1.57
CA GLY A 112 -8.50 3.36 0.99
C GLY A 112 -9.43 2.56 1.92
N HIS A 113 -9.38 2.84 3.22
CA HIS A 113 -10.33 2.27 4.17
C HIS A 113 -11.61 3.09 4.19
N LYS A 114 -12.74 2.49 3.88
CA LYS A 114 -14.04 3.18 3.85
C LYS A 114 -14.41 3.75 5.22
N VAL A 115 -14.16 2.98 6.28
CA VAL A 115 -14.45 3.38 7.66
C VAL A 115 -13.17 3.50 8.48
N ILE A 116 -13.14 4.50 9.39
CA ILE A 116 -11.95 4.77 10.22
C ILE A 116 -11.64 3.61 11.18
N THR A 117 -12.64 2.87 11.63
CA THR A 117 -12.48 1.73 12.54
C THR A 117 -11.51 0.68 12.02
N THR A 118 -11.42 0.51 10.68
CA THR A 118 -10.43 -0.39 10.07
C THR A 118 -9.00 0.10 10.31
N THR A 119 -8.79 1.43 10.41
CA THR A 119 -7.47 2.03 10.65
C THR A 119 -7.14 2.11 12.13
N LEU A 120 -8.15 2.20 13.01
CA LEU A 120 -7.95 2.29 14.47
C LEU A 120 -7.18 1.10 15.06
N ARG A 121 -7.18 -0.05 14.37
CA ARG A 121 -6.34 -1.20 14.77
C ARG A 121 -4.84 -0.89 14.86
N TYR A 122 -4.39 0.17 14.21
CA TYR A 122 -3.00 0.61 14.23
C TYR A 122 -2.75 1.75 15.24
N ALA A 123 -3.79 2.28 15.90
CA ALA A 123 -3.67 3.44 16.80
C ALA A 123 -2.68 3.21 17.95
N HIS A 124 -2.63 1.98 18.47
CA HIS A 124 -1.70 1.60 19.56
C HIS A 124 -0.22 1.66 19.15
N LEU A 125 0.08 1.77 17.84
CA LEU A 125 1.44 1.88 17.31
C LEU A 125 1.93 3.34 17.25
N SER A 126 1.05 4.31 17.51
CA SER A 126 1.44 5.72 17.55
C SER A 126 2.32 5.98 18.78
N SER A 127 3.50 6.55 18.55
CA SER A 127 4.40 6.98 19.61
C SER A 127 4.01 8.32 20.27
N LYS A 128 3.04 9.04 19.67
CA LYS A 128 2.59 10.32 20.21
C LYS A 128 1.73 10.08 21.45
N ASN A 129 2.21 10.59 22.58
CA ASN A 129 1.51 10.56 23.86
C ASN A 129 0.97 11.96 24.22
N LEU A 130 0.26 12.06 25.35
CA LEU A 130 -0.28 13.34 25.82
C LEU A 130 0.81 14.38 26.15
N ALA A 131 2.00 13.95 26.54
CA ALA A 131 3.12 14.85 26.80
C ALA A 131 3.60 15.55 25.52
N ASP A 132 3.65 14.82 24.38
CA ASP A 132 3.97 15.43 23.09
C ASP A 132 2.91 16.47 22.68
N ALA A 133 1.64 16.25 23.04
CA ALA A 133 0.57 17.22 22.81
C ALA A 133 0.74 18.50 23.64
N VAL A 134 1.20 18.40 24.88
CA VAL A 134 1.51 19.57 25.73
C VAL A 134 2.60 20.41 25.08
N ALA A 135 3.70 19.77 24.62
CA ALA A 135 4.80 20.50 23.98
C ALA A 135 4.37 21.28 22.71
N VAL A 136 3.32 20.85 22.03
CA VAL A 136 2.74 21.58 20.88
C VAL A 136 1.96 22.81 21.32
N LEU A 137 1.30 22.76 22.49
CA LEU A 137 0.52 23.89 23.03
C LEU A 137 1.38 24.98 23.66
N GLU A 138 2.62 24.66 24.00
CA GLU A 138 3.60 25.58 24.63
C GLU A 138 4.48 26.33 23.61
N GLN A 139 4.31 26.11 22.30
CA GLN A 139 4.97 26.82 21.21
C GLN A 139 4.19 28.05 20.78
#